data_a93a43af5716d7e8be1a526d8cb0c266
#
_entry.id   a93a43af5716d7e8be1a526d8cb0c266
#
_cell.length_a   1.000
_cell.length_b   1.000
_cell.length_c   1.000
_cell.angle_alpha   90.00
_cell.angle_beta   90.00
_cell.angle_gamma   90.00
#
_symmetry.space_group_name_H-M   'P 1'
#
loop_
_entity.id
_entity.type
_entity.pdbx_description
1 polymer ?
#
loop_
_entity_poly.entity_id
_entity_poly.type
_entity_poly.pdbx_seq_one_letter_code
_entity_poly.pdbx_strand_id
1 'polypeptide(L)'
;MNSGLQPEIIRGKYSITRYGESFIEVNKVLIKTSCIISTDNEPIPWQITNVGQLSKQEIGKLFENSPDVVLIGTGKNQIMLDKEILEFEQKGENNPLALLNNSDSRMVLGADCMSTHAACRTFNLLVAEGRSVVAGLILEHFSEDEKYAQ
;
A
#
# COMPACT_ATOMS: atom_id res chain seq x y z
N MET A 1 -16.47 30.21 -0.85
CA MET A 1 -16.54 29.45 -0.81
C MET A 1 -16.41 28.80 -1.27
N ASN A 2 -16.39 28.39 -1.29
CA ASN A 2 -16.43 27.64 -1.64
C ASN A 2 -16.64 26.81 -1.73
N SER A 3 -16.47 26.96 -1.78
CA SER A 3 -16.92 26.23 -1.71
C SER A 3 -17.09 25.20 -1.46
N GLY A 4 -17.23 25.16 -0.90
CA GLY A 4 -17.43 23.83 -0.40
C GLY A 4 -17.48 22.74 -1.36
N LEU A 5 -16.77 22.83 -2.28
CA LEU A 5 -16.86 21.87 -3.31
C LEU A 5 -16.02 20.67 -3.12
N GLN A 6 -14.88 20.92 -2.62
CA GLN A 6 -13.88 19.94 -2.71
C GLN A 6 -13.89 18.94 -1.65
N PRO A 7 -14.08 19.28 -0.46
CA PRO A 7 -13.78 18.38 0.63
C PRO A 7 -14.65 17.16 0.64
N GLU A 8 -15.84 17.34 0.26
CA GLU A 8 -16.78 16.26 0.31
C GLU A 8 -16.55 15.23 -0.75
N ILE A 9 -15.77 15.58 -1.72
CA ILE A 9 -15.47 14.67 -2.80
C ILE A 9 -14.27 13.81 -2.48
N ILE A 10 -13.53 14.15 -1.47
CA ILE A 10 -12.41 13.36 -1.05
C ILE A 10 -12.91 12.08 -0.42
N ARG A 11 -12.72 10.99 -1.12
CA ARG A 11 -13.20 9.70 -0.70
C ARG A 11 -12.28 9.05 0.29
N GLY A 12 -11.05 9.40 0.30
CA GLY A 12 -10.08 8.95 1.26
C GLY A 12 -9.59 10.10 2.07
N LYS A 13 -9.19 9.82 3.30
CA LYS A 13 -8.64 10.80 4.20
C LYS A 13 -7.22 11.19 3.83
N TYR A 14 -6.48 10.28 3.20
CA TYR A 14 -5.08 10.47 2.85
C TYR A 14 -4.85 10.22 1.37
N SER A 15 -3.99 11.04 0.80
CA SER A 15 -3.56 10.88 -0.58
C SER A 15 -2.11 11.28 -0.72
N ILE A 16 -1.45 10.73 -1.73
CA ILE A 16 -0.06 11.07 -1.99
C ILE A 16 -0.04 12.33 -2.85
N THR A 17 0.51 13.41 -2.28
CA THR A 17 0.53 14.70 -2.94
C THR A 17 1.77 14.92 -3.77
N ARG A 18 2.84 14.19 -3.49
CA ARG A 18 4.07 14.28 -4.27
C ARG A 18 4.94 13.07 -3.94
N TYR A 19 5.81 12.66 -4.84
CA TYR A 19 6.78 11.62 -4.57
C TYR A 19 8.04 11.83 -5.45
N GLY A 20 9.17 11.32 -4.97
CA GLY A 20 10.44 11.37 -5.66
C GLY A 20 11.26 10.14 -5.34
N GLU A 21 12.54 10.15 -5.69
CA GLU A 21 13.39 8.97 -5.51
C GLU A 21 13.53 8.54 -4.06
N SER A 22 13.56 9.49 -3.14
CA SER A 22 13.84 9.19 -1.74
C SER A 22 12.79 9.74 -0.79
N PHE A 23 11.64 10.12 -1.30
CA PHE A 23 10.60 10.68 -0.44
C PHE A 23 9.21 10.40 -1.01
N ILE A 24 8.24 10.44 -0.11
CA ILE A 24 6.82 10.42 -0.43
C ILE A 24 6.19 11.53 0.41
N GLU A 25 5.29 12.28 -0.19
CA GLU A 25 4.56 13.32 0.52
C GLU A 25 3.10 12.93 0.59
N VAL A 26 2.58 12.86 1.80
CA VAL A 26 1.18 12.48 2.05
C VAL A 26 0.49 13.68 2.67
N ASN A 27 -0.55 14.16 2.04
CA ASN A 27 -1.30 15.33 2.52
C ASN A 27 -0.37 16.50 2.88
N LYS A 28 0.62 16.75 2.03
CA LYS A 28 1.63 17.82 2.19
C LYS A 28 2.67 17.56 3.28
N VAL A 29 2.69 16.38 3.88
CA VAL A 29 3.69 16.01 4.87
C VAL A 29 4.73 15.10 4.22
N LEU A 30 5.98 15.48 4.35
CA LEU A 30 7.09 14.78 3.73
C LEU A 30 7.50 13.57 4.55
N ILE A 31 7.63 12.41 3.89
CA ILE A 31 8.06 11.16 4.49
C ILE A 31 9.30 10.68 3.75
N LYS A 32 10.37 10.44 4.47
CA LYS A 32 11.66 10.03 3.89
C LYS A 32 12.05 8.60 4.24
N THR A 33 11.15 7.84 4.83
CA THR A 33 11.38 6.44 5.17
C THR A 33 10.30 5.60 4.52
N SER A 34 10.57 4.30 4.39
CA SER A 34 9.51 3.36 3.98
C SER A 34 8.32 3.54 4.92
N CYS A 35 7.14 3.41 4.38
CA CYS A 35 5.92 3.68 5.15
C CYS A 35 4.77 2.82 4.65
N ILE A 36 3.78 2.68 5.50
CA ILE A 36 2.50 2.07 5.14
C ILE A 36 1.48 3.20 5.10
N ILE A 37 0.85 3.36 3.96
CA ILE A 37 -0.16 4.38 3.73
C ILE A 37 -1.49 3.69 3.50
N SER A 38 -2.52 4.21 4.10
CA SER A 38 -3.88 3.70 3.89
C SER A 38 -4.83 4.85 3.62
N THR A 39 -5.99 4.51 3.10
CA THR A 39 -7.01 5.50 2.78
C THR A 39 -7.47 6.27 4.01
N ASP A 40 -7.60 5.60 5.15
CA ASP A 40 -8.27 6.14 6.31
C ASP A 40 -7.41 6.38 7.55
N ASN A 41 -6.19 5.90 7.57
CA ASN A 41 -5.33 6.00 8.74
C ASN A 41 -4.06 6.77 8.43
N GLU A 42 -3.50 7.40 9.45
CA GLU A 42 -2.23 8.09 9.31
C GLU A 42 -1.15 7.16 8.78
N PRO A 43 -0.25 7.67 7.93
CA PRO A 43 0.91 6.89 7.52
C PRO A 43 1.73 6.45 8.72
N ILE A 44 2.21 5.22 8.67
CA ILE A 44 3.07 4.69 9.72
C ILE A 44 4.41 4.28 9.11
N PRO A 45 5.51 4.45 9.87
CA PRO A 45 6.81 3.99 9.39
C PRO A 45 6.80 2.47 9.18
N TRP A 46 7.49 2.04 8.16
CA TRP A 46 7.65 0.62 7.86
C TRP A 46 9.15 0.29 7.92
N GLN A 47 9.50 -0.75 8.65
CA GLN A 47 10.90 -1.07 8.86
C GLN A 47 11.54 -1.86 7.72
N ILE A 48 10.82 -1.99 6.62
CA ILE A 48 11.29 -2.67 5.42
C ILE A 48 12.01 -1.66 4.54
N THR A 49 13.29 -1.91 4.26
CA THR A 49 14.08 -1.02 3.41
C THR A 49 14.42 -1.66 2.08
N ASN A 50 14.18 -2.97 1.94
CA ASN A 50 14.35 -3.66 0.66
C ASN A 50 13.46 -4.90 0.64
N VAL A 51 13.20 -5.41 -0.56
CA VAL A 51 12.27 -6.54 -0.73
C VAL A 51 12.74 -7.84 -0.08
N GLY A 52 14.04 -7.98 0.15
CA GLY A 52 14.55 -9.17 0.82
C GLY A 52 14.10 -9.33 2.25
N GLN A 53 13.62 -8.25 2.86
CA GLN A 53 13.11 -8.26 4.22
C GLN A 53 11.62 -8.59 4.30
N LEU A 54 10.94 -8.67 3.16
CA LEU A 54 9.51 -8.97 3.13
C LEU A 54 9.28 -10.44 3.45
N SER A 55 8.37 -10.68 4.37
CA SER A 55 7.91 -12.01 4.72
C SER A 55 6.40 -12.05 4.64
N LYS A 56 5.83 -13.23 4.65
CA LYS A 56 4.38 -13.38 4.70
C LYS A 56 3.78 -12.64 5.89
N GLN A 57 4.47 -12.67 7.03
CA GLN A 57 4.01 -11.99 8.23
C GLN A 57 3.97 -10.47 8.06
N GLU A 58 5.01 -9.89 7.46
CA GLU A 58 5.05 -8.46 7.20
C GLU A 58 3.98 -8.03 6.20
N ILE A 59 3.81 -8.80 5.15
CA ILE A 59 2.80 -8.50 4.15
C ILE A 59 1.40 -8.68 4.73
N GLY A 60 1.22 -9.68 5.60
CA GLY A 60 -0.06 -9.92 6.26
C GLY A 60 -0.56 -8.72 7.04
N LYS A 61 0.34 -7.92 7.60
CA LYS A 61 -0.05 -6.70 8.32
C LYS A 61 -0.78 -5.70 7.43
N LEU A 62 -0.50 -5.71 6.13
CA LEU A 62 -1.14 -4.80 5.20
C LEU A 62 -2.61 -5.16 4.96
N PHE A 63 -2.98 -6.41 5.23
CA PHE A 63 -4.35 -6.87 5.06
C PHE A 63 -5.22 -6.67 6.31
N GLU A 64 -4.67 -6.18 7.39
CA GLU A 64 -5.45 -5.86 8.58
C GLU A 64 -6.52 -4.83 8.22
N ASN A 65 -7.68 -4.89 8.83
CA ASN A 65 -8.83 -4.02 8.52
C ASN A 65 -9.45 -4.26 7.14
N SER A 66 -9.12 -5.38 6.52
CA SER A 66 -9.77 -5.85 5.29
C SER A 66 -9.89 -4.80 4.18
N PRO A 67 -8.77 -4.26 3.70
CA PRO A 67 -8.84 -3.31 2.59
C PRO A 67 -9.29 -3.98 1.31
N ASP A 68 -9.81 -3.19 0.38
CA ASP A 68 -10.19 -3.70 -0.94
C ASP A 68 -8.97 -4.09 -1.77
N VAL A 69 -7.90 -3.32 -1.63
CA VAL A 69 -6.68 -3.52 -2.43
C VAL A 69 -5.46 -3.32 -1.55
N VAL A 70 -4.47 -4.18 -1.70
CA VAL A 70 -3.16 -4.03 -1.07
C VAL A 70 -2.11 -3.88 -2.16
N LEU A 71 -1.31 -2.83 -2.06
CA LEU A 71 -0.22 -2.56 -2.98
C LEU A 71 1.11 -2.67 -2.24
N ILE A 72 2.13 -3.14 -2.95
CA ILE A 72 3.50 -3.13 -2.44
C ILE A 72 4.37 -2.41 -3.46
N GLY A 73 4.97 -1.31 -3.03
CA GLY A 73 5.98 -0.61 -3.80
C GLY A 73 7.34 -1.19 -3.48
N THR A 74 7.98 -1.77 -4.48
CA THR A 74 9.20 -2.57 -4.30
C THR A 74 10.49 -1.77 -4.40
N GLY A 75 10.39 -0.44 -4.39
CA GLY A 75 11.53 0.44 -4.54
C GLY A 75 11.60 1.00 -5.95
N LYS A 76 12.80 1.29 -6.39
CA LYS A 76 13.03 1.90 -7.70
C LYS A 76 12.52 1.04 -8.84
N ASN A 77 12.67 -0.27 -8.73
CA ASN A 77 12.29 -1.22 -9.78
C ASN A 77 11.16 -2.12 -9.32
N GLN A 78 10.38 -2.57 -10.26
CA GLN A 78 9.41 -3.61 -9.99
C GLN A 78 10.14 -4.92 -9.76
N ILE A 79 9.86 -5.58 -8.64
CA ILE A 79 10.42 -6.87 -8.32
C ILE A 79 9.27 -7.82 -8.08
N MET A 80 9.29 -8.96 -8.76
CA MET A 80 8.26 -9.97 -8.59
C MET A 80 8.55 -10.80 -7.35
N LEU A 81 7.55 -10.94 -6.51
CA LEU A 81 7.65 -11.72 -5.29
C LEU A 81 6.87 -13.02 -5.45
N ASP A 82 7.23 -14.01 -4.65
CA ASP A 82 6.56 -15.31 -4.69
C ASP A 82 5.12 -15.19 -4.23
N LYS A 83 4.22 -15.89 -4.90
CA LYS A 83 2.82 -15.92 -4.54
C LYS A 83 2.59 -16.36 -3.12
N GLU A 84 3.42 -17.24 -2.61
CA GLU A 84 3.28 -17.78 -1.26
C GLU A 84 3.31 -16.70 -0.19
N ILE A 85 4.04 -15.62 -0.40
CA ILE A 85 4.09 -14.52 0.56
C ILE A 85 3.09 -13.42 0.25
N LEU A 86 2.55 -13.38 -0.97
CA LEU A 86 1.64 -12.33 -1.41
C LEU A 86 0.17 -12.68 -1.24
N GLU A 87 -0.17 -13.96 -1.18
CA GLU A 87 -1.55 -14.39 -1.17
C GLU A 87 -2.00 -14.81 0.22
N PHE A 88 -3.19 -14.39 0.58
CA PHE A 88 -3.80 -14.68 1.87
C PHE A 88 -5.20 -15.22 1.67
N GLU A 89 -5.54 -16.28 2.38
CA GLU A 89 -6.88 -16.83 2.37
C GLU A 89 -7.72 -16.15 3.44
N GLN A 90 -8.87 -15.67 3.05
CA GLN A 90 -9.88 -15.20 3.99
C GLN A 90 -10.98 -16.21 4.08
N LYS A 91 -11.32 -16.60 5.31
CA LYS A 91 -12.48 -17.43 5.55
C LYS A 91 -13.74 -16.66 5.21
N GLY A 92 -14.67 -17.37 4.63
CA GLY A 92 -15.82 -16.81 3.95
C GLY A 92 -16.92 -16.18 4.76
N GLU A 93 -16.73 -15.78 5.99
CA GLU A 93 -17.77 -15.09 6.74
C GLU A 93 -18.15 -13.76 6.11
N ASN A 94 -17.23 -13.15 5.42
CA ASN A 94 -17.44 -11.89 4.72
C ASN A 94 -17.47 -12.05 3.19
N ASN A 95 -17.54 -13.28 2.71
CA ASN A 95 -17.57 -13.55 1.28
C ASN A 95 -19.01 -13.85 0.86
N PRO A 96 -19.66 -12.98 0.08
CA PRO A 96 -21.04 -13.23 -0.36
C PRO A 96 -21.22 -14.52 -1.14
N LEU A 97 -20.15 -14.99 -1.80
CA LEU A 97 -20.20 -16.22 -2.58
C LEU A 97 -20.28 -17.46 -1.69
N ALA A 98 -19.77 -17.36 -0.46
CA ALA A 98 -19.86 -18.46 0.49
C ALA A 98 -21.30 -18.78 0.87
N LEU A 99 -22.14 -17.77 0.92
CA LEU A 99 -23.55 -17.94 1.23
C LEU A 99 -24.33 -18.62 0.10
N LEU A 100 -23.88 -18.42 -1.12
CA LEU A 100 -24.52 -18.96 -2.30
C LEU A 100 -24.20 -20.44 -2.55
N ASN A 101 -22.99 -20.83 -2.23
CA ASN A 101 -22.49 -22.14 -2.59
C ASN A 101 -22.49 -23.15 -1.45
N ASN A 102 -22.84 -22.70 -0.26
CA ASN A 102 -22.86 -23.57 0.92
C ASN A 102 -21.54 -24.34 1.08
N SER A 103 -20.48 -23.80 0.53
CA SER A 103 -19.16 -24.40 0.56
C SER A 103 -18.25 -23.54 1.40
N ASP A 104 -17.21 -24.17 1.88
CA ASP A 104 -16.12 -23.53 2.60
C ASP A 104 -15.32 -22.69 1.60
N SER A 105 -15.98 -21.72 0.96
CA SER A 105 -15.30 -20.96 -0.06
C SER A 105 -14.37 -19.95 0.59
N ARG A 106 -13.10 -20.17 0.36
CA ARG A 106 -12.06 -19.26 0.80
C ARG A 106 -11.79 -18.28 -0.33
N MET A 107 -11.78 -17.02 0.03
CA MET A 107 -11.38 -16.00 -0.91
C MET A 107 -9.87 -15.78 -0.76
N VAL A 108 -9.16 -15.85 -1.88
CA VAL A 108 -7.74 -15.56 -1.89
C VAL A 108 -7.55 -14.08 -2.21
N LEU A 109 -6.88 -13.38 -1.33
CA LEU A 109 -6.50 -11.99 -1.54
C LEU A 109 -5.01 -11.91 -1.82
N GLY A 110 -4.64 -11.16 -2.85
CA GLY A 110 -3.25 -10.98 -3.21
C GLY A 110 -2.83 -9.53 -3.13
N ALA A 111 -1.58 -9.30 -2.76
CA ALA A 111 -0.98 -7.98 -2.85
C ALA A 111 -0.41 -7.80 -4.26
N ASP A 112 -0.59 -6.60 -4.82
CA ASP A 112 -0.06 -6.25 -6.12
C ASP A 112 1.28 -5.53 -5.96
N CYS A 113 2.31 -6.07 -6.60
CA CYS A 113 3.67 -5.53 -6.53
C CYS A 113 3.99 -4.68 -7.74
N MET A 114 4.58 -3.53 -7.50
CA MET A 114 5.01 -2.63 -8.56
C MET A 114 6.13 -1.74 -8.00
N SER A 115 6.77 -0.96 -8.84
CA SER A 115 7.73 0.01 -8.34
C SER A 115 7.03 0.98 -7.38
N THR A 116 7.79 1.57 -6.48
CA THR A 116 7.20 2.47 -5.49
C THR A 116 6.49 3.66 -6.15
N HIS A 117 7.07 4.21 -7.22
CA HIS A 117 6.40 5.31 -7.93
C HIS A 117 5.09 4.87 -8.58
N ALA A 118 5.07 3.68 -9.16
CA ALA A 118 3.84 3.13 -9.73
C ALA A 118 2.78 2.89 -8.65
N ALA A 119 3.22 2.41 -7.48
CA ALA A 119 2.32 2.19 -6.35
C ALA A 119 1.71 3.51 -5.86
N CYS A 120 2.50 4.59 -5.84
CA CYS A 120 1.98 5.90 -5.47
C CYS A 120 0.88 6.37 -6.42
N ARG A 121 1.09 6.21 -7.72
CA ARG A 121 0.09 6.59 -8.72
C ARG A 121 -1.16 5.73 -8.60
N THR A 122 -0.97 4.43 -8.44
CA THR A 122 -2.07 3.49 -8.33
C THR A 122 -2.88 3.75 -7.07
N PHE A 123 -2.21 4.02 -5.95
CA PHE A 123 -2.88 4.36 -4.70
C PHE A 123 -3.83 5.55 -4.89
N ASN A 124 -3.33 6.64 -5.46
CA ASN A 124 -4.16 7.82 -5.66
C ASN A 124 -5.34 7.56 -6.59
N LEU A 125 -5.11 6.78 -7.64
CA LEU A 125 -6.17 6.44 -8.59
C LEU A 125 -7.29 5.65 -7.90
N LEU A 126 -6.93 4.65 -7.12
CA LEU A 126 -7.89 3.81 -6.42
C LEU A 126 -8.64 4.57 -5.33
N VAL A 127 -7.94 5.45 -4.61
CA VAL A 127 -8.57 6.31 -3.61
C VAL A 127 -9.59 7.23 -4.27
N ALA A 128 -9.25 7.78 -5.43
CA ALA A 128 -10.19 8.63 -6.17
C ALA A 128 -11.42 7.86 -6.65
N GLU A 129 -11.27 6.55 -6.84
CA GLU A 129 -12.42 5.69 -7.19
C GLU A 129 -13.23 5.27 -5.97
N GLY A 130 -12.84 5.69 -4.79
CA GLY A 130 -13.57 5.35 -3.56
C GLY A 130 -13.22 3.98 -2.99
N ARG A 131 -12.06 3.42 -3.38
CA ARG A 131 -11.61 2.12 -2.91
C ARG A 131 -10.84 2.26 -1.59
N SER A 132 -10.96 1.25 -0.76
CA SER A 132 -10.15 1.14 0.46
C SER A 132 -8.81 0.50 0.10
N VAL A 133 -7.72 1.23 0.27
CA VAL A 133 -6.40 0.80 -0.20
C VAL A 133 -5.39 0.89 0.93
N VAL A 134 -4.52 -0.10 0.99
CA VAL A 134 -3.33 -0.07 1.85
C VAL A 134 -2.12 -0.29 0.95
N ALA A 135 -1.11 0.54 1.11
CA ALA A 135 0.12 0.43 0.34
C ALA A 135 1.33 0.40 1.26
N GLY A 136 2.11 -0.66 1.18
CA GLY A 136 3.44 -0.71 1.78
C GLY A 136 4.43 -0.20 0.76
N LEU A 137 5.05 0.93 1.04
CA LEU A 137 5.92 1.62 0.10
C LEU A 137 7.37 1.57 0.59
N ILE A 138 8.19 0.86 -0.16
CA ILE A 138 9.62 0.75 0.17
C ILE A 138 10.33 1.94 -0.44
N LEU A 139 11.05 2.67 0.42
CA LEU A 139 11.98 3.70 0.00
C LEU A 139 13.39 3.19 0.27
N GLU A 140 14.17 3.10 -0.77
CA GLU A 140 15.55 2.69 -0.63
C GLU A 140 16.37 3.86 -0.10
N HIS A 141 17.07 3.61 1.00
CA HIS A 141 17.96 4.61 1.56
C HIS A 141 19.38 4.27 1.19
N PHE A 142 20.09 5.27 0.71
CA PHE A 142 21.53 5.19 0.73
C PHE A 142 21.98 5.58 2.14
N SER A 143 22.86 4.78 2.73
CA SER A 143 23.50 5.19 3.96
C SER A 143 24.29 6.46 3.68
N GLU A 144 24.55 7.26 4.74
CA GLU A 144 25.36 8.45 4.55
C GLU A 144 26.75 8.10 4.01
N ASP A 145 27.26 6.94 4.39
CA ASP A 145 28.54 6.47 3.90
C ASP A 145 28.50 6.19 2.39
N GLU A 146 27.44 5.63 1.89
CA GLU A 146 27.27 5.43 0.45
C GLU A 146 27.13 6.75 -0.28
N LYS A 147 26.51 7.74 0.35
CA LYS A 147 26.32 9.05 -0.24
C LYS A 147 27.65 9.77 -0.45
N TYR A 148 28.63 9.53 0.38
CA TYR A 148 29.94 10.15 0.27
C TYR A 148 30.97 9.28 -0.43
N ALA A 149 30.64 8.05 -0.75
CA ALA A 149 31.53 7.12 -1.43
C ALA A 149 31.61 7.33 -2.94
N GLN A 150 30.93 8.34 -3.45
CA GLN A 150 30.94 8.63 -4.89
C GLN A 150 31.98 9.67 -5.22
#